data_a7d8b3add34637729efcf84e8b195d08
#
_entry.id   a7d8b3add34637729efcf84e8b195d08
#
_cell.length_a   1.000
_cell.length_b   1.000
_cell.length_c   1.000
_cell.angle_alpha   90.00
_cell.angle_beta   90.00
_cell.angle_gamma   90.00
#
_symmetry.space_group_name_H-M   'P 1'
#
loop_
_entity.id
_entity.type
_entity.pdbx_description
1 polymer ?
#
loop_
_entity_poly.entity_id
_entity_poly.type
_entity_poly.pdbx_seq_one_letter_code
_entity_poly.pdbx_strand_id
1 'polypeptide(L)'
;MINELRNQIYNELNNIEGIAEISDWIPVRFWWFPSIYFTFDRIESSSLDSNHHERLYYFQINVFQETTTLWNIESEKNLCDLLDNIIDSFDRSDLNWLAMWIDAVWGNIQPVETDNWPALHWIVLLAIHIPFTLSL
;
A
#
# COMPACT_ATOMS: atom_id res chain seq x y z
N MET A 1 17.02 4.15 -3.70
CA MET A 1 15.71 4.79 -3.35
C MET A 1 14.58 3.77 -3.21
N ILE A 2 14.42 2.84 -4.12
CA ILE A 2 13.32 1.84 -4.06
C ILE A 2 13.36 1.03 -2.76
N ASN A 3 14.53 0.54 -2.37
CA ASN A 3 14.66 -0.25 -1.15
C ASN A 3 14.45 0.59 0.12
N GLU A 4 14.86 1.84 0.11
CA GLU A 4 14.61 2.76 1.21
C GLU A 4 13.11 3.03 1.37
N LEU A 5 12.41 3.27 0.25
CA LEU A 5 10.96 3.45 0.26
C LEU A 5 10.25 2.18 0.74
N ARG A 6 10.70 1.01 0.28
CA ARG A 6 10.14 -0.27 0.72
C ARG A 6 10.24 -0.44 2.23
N ASN A 7 11.39 -0.11 2.81
CA ASN A 7 11.58 -0.19 4.27
C ASN A 7 10.68 0.79 5.01
N GLN A 8 10.52 2.01 4.49
CA GLN A 8 9.66 3.01 5.13
C GLN A 8 8.17 2.66 5.00
N ILE A 9 7.77 2.08 3.88
CA ILE A 9 6.39 1.57 3.71
C ILE A 9 6.12 0.46 4.72
N TYR A 10 7.05 -0.47 4.87
CA TYR A 10 6.92 -1.53 5.87
C TYR A 10 6.76 -0.96 7.28
N ASN A 11 7.60 0.00 7.65
CA ASN A 11 7.53 0.64 8.96
C ASN A 11 6.20 1.37 9.17
N GLU A 12 5.71 2.06 8.16
CA GLU A 12 4.42 2.77 8.22
C GLU A 12 3.26 1.79 8.42
N LEU A 13 3.23 0.71 7.64
CA LEU A 13 2.22 -0.33 7.77
C LEU A 13 2.27 -1.01 9.14
N ASN A 14 3.47 -1.23 9.66
CA ASN A 14 3.66 -1.89 10.95
C ASN A 14 3.15 -1.06 12.14
N ASN A 15 2.97 0.24 11.95
CA ASN A 15 2.41 1.13 12.97
C ASN A 15 0.88 1.23 12.92
N ILE A 16 0.24 0.63 11.92
CA ILE A 16 -1.21 0.64 11.78
C ILE A 16 -1.79 -0.52 12.59
N GLU A 17 -2.73 -0.21 13.47
CA GLU A 17 -3.42 -1.23 14.26
C GLU A 17 -4.37 -2.05 13.39
N GLY A 18 -4.55 -3.30 13.74
CA GLY A 18 -5.51 -4.20 13.10
C GLY A 18 -4.96 -5.04 11.96
N ILE A 19 -3.67 -4.89 11.63
CA ILE A 19 -3.01 -5.73 10.62
C ILE A 19 -2.35 -6.90 11.33
N ALA A 20 -2.67 -8.12 10.92
CA ALA A 20 -2.14 -9.32 11.55
C ALA A 20 -0.83 -9.79 10.93
N GLU A 21 -0.63 -9.57 9.63
CA GLU A 21 0.55 -10.04 8.91
C GLU A 21 0.92 -9.04 7.80
N ILE A 22 2.22 -8.71 7.71
CA ILE A 22 2.75 -7.81 6.70
C ILE A 22 3.95 -8.47 6.03
N SER A 23 3.97 -8.48 4.70
CA SER A 23 5.08 -8.97 3.90
C SER A 23 5.49 -7.93 2.87
N ASP A 24 6.78 -7.83 2.59
CA ASP A 24 7.31 -6.90 1.58
C ASP A 24 7.40 -7.53 0.19
N TRP A 25 6.82 -8.70 0.02
CA TRP A 25 6.63 -9.39 -1.26
C TRP A 25 5.48 -10.36 -1.18
N ILE A 26 5.16 -10.99 -2.32
CA ILE A 26 4.06 -11.96 -2.40
C ILE A 26 4.35 -13.18 -1.53
N PRO A 27 3.55 -13.46 -0.50
CA PRO A 27 3.75 -14.61 0.35
C PRO A 27 3.31 -15.90 -0.36
N VAL A 28 3.94 -17.01 0.03
CA VAL A 28 3.55 -18.33 -0.46
C VAL A 28 2.20 -18.74 0.12
N ARG A 29 1.90 -18.31 1.33
CA ARG A 29 0.69 -18.67 2.06
C ARG A 29 0.29 -17.56 3.02
N PHE A 30 -1.04 -17.34 3.18
CA PHE A 30 -1.59 -16.44 4.18
C PHE A 30 -1.92 -17.24 5.45
N TRP A 31 -1.28 -16.88 6.56
CA TRP A 31 -1.49 -17.55 7.85
C TRP A 31 -2.50 -16.82 8.72
N TRP A 32 -2.50 -15.48 8.67
CA TRP A 32 -3.29 -14.63 9.54
C TRP A 32 -3.94 -13.51 8.74
N PHE A 33 -5.15 -13.11 9.16
CA PHE A 33 -5.88 -12.01 8.53
C PHE A 33 -6.19 -10.94 9.57
N PRO A 34 -6.24 -9.64 9.21
CA PRO A 34 -5.95 -9.10 7.88
C PRO A 34 -4.47 -9.24 7.51
N SER A 35 -4.23 -9.61 6.27
CA SER A 35 -2.87 -9.79 5.75
C SER A 35 -2.60 -8.78 4.63
N ILE A 36 -1.38 -8.25 4.63
CA ILE A 36 -0.94 -7.27 3.63
C ILE A 36 0.37 -7.74 3.03
N TYR A 37 0.49 -7.65 1.72
CA TYR A 37 1.79 -7.62 1.07
C TYR A 37 1.85 -6.43 0.11
N PHE A 38 3.05 -5.93 -0.15
CA PHE A 38 3.23 -4.83 -1.08
C PHE A 38 4.38 -5.11 -2.04
N THR A 39 4.24 -4.58 -3.24
CA THR A 39 5.22 -4.76 -4.31
C THR A 39 5.49 -3.44 -4.99
N PHE A 40 6.71 -3.30 -5.51
CA PHE A 40 7.06 -2.18 -6.37
C PHE A 40 6.41 -2.35 -7.74
N ASP A 41 5.79 -1.29 -8.25
CA ASP A 41 5.10 -1.31 -9.53
C ASP A 41 5.93 -0.67 -10.64
N ARG A 42 6.17 0.65 -10.53
CA ARG A 42 6.89 1.39 -11.57
C ARG A 42 7.41 2.73 -11.08
N ILE A 43 8.27 3.35 -11.88
CA ILE A 43 8.72 4.73 -11.71
C ILE A 43 8.28 5.54 -12.92
N GLU A 44 7.76 6.74 -12.66
CA GLU A 44 7.50 7.73 -13.69
C GLU A 44 8.23 9.02 -13.34
N SER A 45 8.67 9.76 -14.34
CA SER A 45 9.34 11.05 -14.17
C SER A 45 8.47 12.16 -14.72
N SER A 46 8.42 13.27 -14.00
CA SER A 46 7.63 14.44 -14.38
C SER A 46 8.46 15.71 -14.18
N SER A 47 8.37 16.65 -15.11
CA SER A 47 8.98 17.97 -14.98
C SER A 47 8.01 18.91 -14.31
N LEU A 48 8.44 19.56 -13.22
CA LEU A 48 7.70 20.65 -12.58
C LEU A 48 8.05 21.99 -13.25
N ASP A 49 9.33 22.19 -13.56
CA ASP A 49 9.84 23.31 -14.34
C ASP A 49 11.18 22.93 -14.98
N SER A 50 11.94 23.91 -15.53
CA SER A 50 13.21 23.61 -16.22
C SER A 50 14.30 23.03 -15.32
N ASN A 51 14.23 23.25 -14.00
CA ASN A 51 15.24 22.82 -13.04
C ASN A 51 14.71 21.85 -12.00
N HIS A 52 13.39 21.80 -11.82
CA HIS A 52 12.75 21.02 -10.79
C HIS A 52 11.96 19.88 -11.41
N HIS A 53 12.28 18.71 -10.99
CA HIS A 53 11.65 17.46 -11.45
C HIS A 53 11.15 16.68 -10.26
N GLU A 54 10.20 15.81 -10.51
CA GLU A 54 9.80 14.81 -9.54
C GLU A 54 9.82 13.43 -10.17
N ARG A 55 10.06 12.44 -9.33
CA ARG A 55 9.87 11.05 -9.67
C ARG A 55 8.71 10.53 -8.85
N LEU A 56 7.84 9.79 -9.53
CA LEU A 56 6.74 9.10 -8.89
C LEU A 56 7.10 7.62 -8.80
N TYR A 57 7.18 7.14 -7.57
CA TYR A 57 7.42 5.73 -7.30
C TYR A 57 6.07 5.11 -6.93
N TYR A 58 5.67 4.10 -7.67
CA TYR A 58 4.39 3.44 -7.46
C TYR A 58 4.60 2.10 -6.78
N PHE A 59 3.88 1.91 -5.69
CA PHE A 59 3.82 0.64 -4.97
C PHE A 59 2.37 0.18 -4.88
N GLN A 60 2.16 -1.12 -5.02
CA GLN A 60 0.85 -1.73 -4.79
C GLN A 60 0.82 -2.34 -3.40
N ILE A 61 -0.17 -1.92 -2.61
CA ILE A 61 -0.45 -2.54 -1.32
C ILE A 61 -1.68 -3.42 -1.50
N ASN A 62 -1.49 -4.71 -1.29
CA ASN A 62 -2.53 -5.72 -1.42
C ASN A 62 -3.04 -6.09 -0.03
N VAL A 63 -4.31 -5.86 0.22
CA VAL A 63 -4.95 -6.07 1.52
C VAL A 63 -5.94 -7.21 1.42
N PHE A 64 -5.85 -8.17 2.35
CA PHE A 64 -6.72 -9.33 2.40
C PHE A 64 -7.41 -9.39 3.75
N GLN A 65 -8.72 -9.54 3.71
CA GLN A 65 -9.56 -9.74 4.89
C GLN A 65 -10.28 -11.08 4.75
N GLU A 66 -10.22 -11.92 5.79
CA GLU A 66 -10.96 -13.18 5.75
C GLU A 66 -12.47 -12.95 5.72
N THR A 67 -13.19 -13.89 5.13
CA THR A 67 -14.64 -13.90 5.10
C THR A 67 -15.13 -15.33 5.27
N THR A 68 -16.30 -15.51 5.91
CA THR A 68 -16.89 -16.83 6.11
C THR A 68 -17.66 -17.33 4.90
N THR A 69 -17.99 -16.42 4.00
CA THR A 69 -18.66 -16.69 2.72
C THR A 69 -17.94 -15.95 1.63
N LEU A 70 -18.35 -16.12 0.38
CA LEU A 70 -17.75 -15.42 -0.75
C LEU A 70 -17.75 -13.88 -0.54
N TRP A 71 -18.80 -13.36 0.09
CA TRP A 71 -18.89 -11.94 0.43
C TRP A 71 -19.73 -11.77 1.70
N ASN A 72 -19.10 -11.28 2.77
CA ASN A 72 -19.72 -11.07 4.07
C ASN A 72 -19.65 -9.61 4.44
N ILE A 73 -20.78 -9.01 4.86
CA ILE A 73 -20.86 -7.58 5.16
C ILE A 73 -19.96 -7.17 6.33
N GLU A 74 -19.80 -8.00 7.33
CA GLU A 74 -18.91 -7.70 8.46
C GLU A 74 -17.45 -7.67 8.00
N SER A 75 -17.05 -8.61 7.16
CA SER A 75 -15.70 -8.64 6.59
C SER A 75 -15.45 -7.43 5.69
N GLU A 76 -16.45 -7.03 4.91
CA GLU A 76 -16.35 -5.82 4.08
C GLU A 76 -16.19 -4.56 4.94
N LYS A 77 -16.98 -4.41 6.00
CA LYS A 77 -16.85 -3.27 6.92
C LYS A 77 -15.48 -3.22 7.59
N ASN A 78 -14.99 -4.36 8.05
CA ASN A 78 -13.67 -4.46 8.67
C ASN A 78 -12.57 -4.10 7.67
N LEU A 79 -12.70 -4.55 6.43
CA LEU A 79 -11.77 -4.19 5.36
C LEU A 79 -11.81 -2.70 5.06
N CYS A 80 -13.00 -2.10 4.96
CA CYS A 80 -13.14 -0.67 4.70
C CYS A 80 -12.54 0.17 5.82
N ASP A 81 -12.74 -0.19 7.08
CA ASP A 81 -12.14 0.50 8.21
C ASP A 81 -10.61 0.43 8.16
N LEU A 82 -10.07 -0.73 7.84
CA LEU A 82 -8.63 -0.91 7.69
C LEU A 82 -8.08 -0.08 6.54
N LEU A 83 -8.78 -0.05 5.40
CA LEU A 83 -8.38 0.75 4.24
C LEU A 83 -8.36 2.24 4.57
N ASP A 84 -9.36 2.75 5.28
CA ASP A 84 -9.37 4.13 5.74
C ASP A 84 -8.16 4.45 6.61
N ASN A 85 -7.80 3.55 7.52
CA ASN A 85 -6.63 3.71 8.38
C ASN A 85 -5.33 3.71 7.57
N ILE A 86 -5.21 2.84 6.58
CA ILE A 86 -4.03 2.78 5.71
C ILE A 86 -3.90 4.07 4.90
N ILE A 87 -4.98 4.50 4.26
CA ILE A 87 -4.99 5.71 3.43
C ILE A 87 -4.67 6.94 4.27
N ASP A 88 -5.31 7.10 5.43
CA ASP A 88 -5.05 8.21 6.34
C ASP A 88 -3.60 8.23 6.81
N SER A 89 -3.04 7.07 7.12
CA SER A 89 -1.65 6.96 7.56
C SER A 89 -0.69 7.44 6.48
N PHE A 90 -0.87 7.02 5.23
CA PHE A 90 0.01 7.43 4.14
C PHE A 90 -0.23 8.87 3.70
N ASP A 91 -1.45 9.38 3.76
CA ASP A 91 -1.74 10.78 3.44
C ASP A 91 -1.02 11.75 4.38
N ARG A 92 -0.73 11.33 5.61
CA ARG A 92 -0.02 12.14 6.61
C ARG A 92 1.46 11.86 6.67
N SER A 93 1.94 10.84 5.96
CA SER A 93 3.32 10.41 6.03
C SER A 93 4.19 11.11 4.99
N ASP A 94 5.43 11.40 5.36
CA ASP A 94 6.48 11.81 4.42
C ASP A 94 7.53 10.70 4.27
N LEU A 95 7.26 9.51 4.79
CA LEU A 95 8.16 8.37 4.81
C LEU A 95 9.56 8.75 5.33
N ASN A 96 9.59 9.39 6.49
CA ASN A 96 10.82 9.83 7.13
C ASN A 96 11.63 10.80 6.25
N TRP A 97 10.96 11.82 5.73
CA TRP A 97 11.53 12.89 4.89
C TRP A 97 11.96 12.45 3.48
N LEU A 98 11.62 11.24 3.05
CA LEU A 98 11.93 10.79 1.70
C LEU A 98 10.96 11.34 0.65
N ALA A 99 9.70 11.52 1.01
CA ALA A 99 8.65 11.93 0.09
C ALA A 99 8.20 13.38 0.32
N MET A 100 7.85 14.07 -0.76
CA MET A 100 7.20 15.37 -0.71
C MET A 100 5.73 15.19 -0.32
N TRP A 101 5.03 14.27 -0.96
CA TRP A 101 3.69 13.82 -0.57
C TRP A 101 3.41 12.45 -1.17
N ILE A 102 2.37 11.80 -0.68
CA ILE A 102 1.94 10.49 -1.11
C ILE A 102 0.46 10.56 -1.48
N ASP A 103 0.12 10.06 -2.65
CA ASP A 103 -1.26 9.87 -3.07
C ASP A 103 -1.61 8.38 -2.95
N ALA A 104 -2.68 8.08 -2.23
CA ALA A 104 -3.22 6.73 -2.14
C ALA A 104 -4.47 6.62 -3.02
N VAL A 105 -4.42 5.77 -4.03
CA VAL A 105 -5.50 5.61 -5.01
C VAL A 105 -6.18 4.27 -4.80
N TRP A 106 -7.49 4.28 -4.83
CA TRP A 106 -8.33 3.13 -4.54
C TRP A 106 -8.43 2.15 -5.72
N GLY A 107 -8.50 0.85 -5.37
CA GLY A 107 -8.90 -0.19 -6.30
C GLY A 107 -10.32 -0.68 -6.00
N ASN A 108 -10.64 -1.87 -6.46
CA ASN A 108 -11.93 -2.52 -6.21
C ASN A 108 -11.78 -3.67 -5.23
N ILE A 109 -12.81 -3.89 -4.40
CA ILE A 109 -12.89 -5.09 -3.59
C ILE A 109 -13.24 -6.26 -4.51
N GLN A 110 -12.50 -7.35 -4.36
CA GLN A 110 -12.76 -8.59 -5.09
C GLN A 110 -12.73 -9.78 -4.15
N PRO A 111 -13.68 -10.72 -4.28
CA PRO A 111 -13.58 -11.98 -3.55
C PRO A 111 -12.49 -12.84 -4.17
N VAL A 112 -11.66 -13.44 -3.33
CA VAL A 112 -10.60 -14.35 -3.77
C VAL A 112 -10.58 -15.57 -2.86
N GLU A 113 -10.09 -16.69 -3.38
CA GLU A 113 -9.80 -17.86 -2.56
C GLU A 113 -8.31 -17.90 -2.27
N THR A 114 -7.98 -17.98 -0.99
CA THR A 114 -6.61 -18.25 -0.55
C THR A 114 -6.49 -19.74 -0.24
N ASP A 115 -5.29 -20.21 0.06
CA ASP A 115 -5.04 -21.63 0.32
C ASP A 115 -5.94 -22.23 1.40
N ASN A 116 -6.35 -21.43 2.38
CA ASN A 116 -7.07 -21.90 3.55
C ASN A 116 -8.49 -21.34 3.69
N TRP A 117 -8.73 -20.12 3.16
CA TRP A 117 -9.96 -19.40 3.46
C TRP A 117 -10.40 -18.52 2.28
N PRO A 118 -11.71 -18.34 2.08
CA PRO A 118 -12.16 -17.24 1.23
C PRO A 118 -11.80 -15.91 1.86
N ALA A 119 -11.45 -14.95 1.03
CA ALA A 119 -11.02 -13.62 1.47
C ALA A 119 -11.53 -12.53 0.54
N LEU A 120 -11.62 -11.32 1.06
CA LEU A 120 -11.80 -10.11 0.27
C LEU A 120 -10.45 -9.49 0.02
N HIS A 121 -10.17 -9.10 -1.21
CA HIS A 121 -8.91 -8.53 -1.65
C HIS A 121 -9.13 -7.11 -2.15
N TRP A 122 -8.25 -6.21 -1.73
CA TRP A 122 -8.22 -4.83 -2.20
C TRP A 122 -6.79 -4.42 -2.53
N ILE A 123 -6.65 -3.61 -3.57
CA ILE A 123 -5.36 -3.03 -3.95
C ILE A 123 -5.41 -1.53 -3.72
N VAL A 124 -4.44 -1.02 -2.95
CA VAL A 124 -4.17 0.40 -2.81
C VAL A 124 -2.91 0.71 -3.61
N LEU A 125 -3.01 1.63 -4.56
CA LEU A 125 -1.86 2.10 -5.31
C LEU A 125 -1.32 3.36 -4.62
N LEU A 126 -0.07 3.31 -4.18
CA LEU A 126 0.64 4.46 -3.63
C LEU A 126 1.45 5.13 -4.73
N ALA A 127 1.23 6.41 -4.94
CA ALA A 127 2.08 7.26 -5.77
C ALA A 127 2.92 8.15 -4.86
N ILE A 128 4.20 7.89 -4.78
CA ILE A 128 5.12 8.58 -3.87
C ILE A 128 5.91 9.60 -4.67
N HIS A 129 5.69 10.88 -4.36
CA HIS A 129 6.29 12.01 -5.06
C HIS A 129 7.61 12.39 -4.41
N ILE A 130 8.70 12.19 -5.12
CA ILE A 130 10.05 12.52 -4.65
C ILE A 130 10.64 13.59 -5.56
N PRO A 131 10.86 14.80 -5.03
CA PRO A 131 11.46 15.88 -5.82
C PRO A 131 12.95 15.64 -6.01
N PHE A 132 13.47 16.05 -7.14
CA PHE A 132 14.90 16.15 -7.38
C PHE A 132 15.20 17.34 -8.28
N THR A 133 16.41 17.87 -8.12
CA THR A 133 16.89 19.00 -8.93
C THR A 133 18.00 18.51 -9.84
N LEU A 134 17.90 18.82 -11.14
CA LEU A 134 18.97 18.51 -12.06
C LEU A 134 20.15 19.45 -11.80
N SER A 135 21.32 18.86 -11.59
CA SER A 135 22.57 19.60 -11.54
C SER A 135 23.06 19.84 -12.97
N LEU A 136 23.25 21.09 -13.31
CA LEU A 136 23.81 21.48 -14.61
C LEU A 136 25.34 21.57 -14.52
#